data_2afcdd7159de97c6389de6127d31dc44
#
_entry.id   2afcdd7159de97c6389de6127d31dc44
#
_cell.length_a   1.000
_cell.length_b   1.000
_cell.length_c   1.000
_cell.angle_alpha   90.00
_cell.angle_beta   90.00
_cell.angle_gamma   90.00
#
_symmetry.space_group_name_H-M   'P 1'
#
loop_
_entity.id
_entity.type
_entity.pdbx_description
1 polymer ?
#
loop_
_entity_poly.entity_id
_entity_poly.type
_entity_poly.pdbx_seq_one_letter_code
_entity_poly.pdbx_strand_id
1 'polypeptide(L)'
;LMAISYISVIALGAPFMILNLVVNSALNSIGDTKKNRNIMVFGFFLNIGLNPLLCFGLFFIPALGIAGIALSTVIVQIIATIYLFYYVLKTEMLKNFNISMLKIKMHFLKSFVSQSLPMCTSYLMIAFGFFVLTKFVTLYGSSAAAAFGIACRIEELILLPTIGLNTALLSIVGQSYGAQKIQRVRESYMMALKIGMLMMFFGFLVLITFGGYLSSLFTKDIEVINISKDYLFIFAFSTFFFVIIHMSGSIFQGIKKPFYTTLYAFIRLGILPITLLYTINTYFNFGINGIWIGMLLINIVVAIIIFYHLRKILFSIEKKSKI
;
A
#
# COMPACT_ATOMS: atom_id res chain seq x y z
N LEU A 1 20.48 -21.89 1.19
CA LEU A 1 21.31 -21.40 0.09
C LEU A 1 20.46 -20.61 -0.95
N MET A 2 19.41 -21.20 -1.51
CA MET A 2 18.57 -20.55 -2.54
C MET A 2 17.97 -19.19 -2.09
N ALA A 3 17.45 -19.10 -0.86
CA ALA A 3 16.90 -17.84 -0.35
C ALA A 3 17.98 -16.75 -0.19
N ILE A 4 19.19 -17.14 0.22
CA ILE A 4 20.32 -16.21 0.37
C ILE A 4 20.72 -15.66 -1.00
N SER A 5 20.83 -16.50 -2.03
CA SER A 5 21.16 -16.08 -3.40
C SER A 5 20.12 -15.08 -3.94
N TYR A 6 18.82 -15.32 -3.71
CA TYR A 6 17.75 -14.42 -4.10
C TYR A 6 17.87 -13.07 -3.40
N ILE A 7 17.97 -13.08 -2.06
CA ILE A 7 18.02 -11.86 -1.23
C ILE A 7 19.27 -11.04 -1.55
N SER A 8 20.42 -11.67 -1.78
CA SER A 8 21.67 -10.96 -2.11
C SER A 8 21.54 -10.17 -3.42
N VAL A 9 20.95 -10.78 -4.45
CA VAL A 9 20.73 -10.08 -5.74
C VAL A 9 19.73 -8.94 -5.59
N ILE A 10 18.61 -9.14 -4.88
CA ILE A 10 17.63 -8.07 -4.61
C ILE A 10 18.27 -6.94 -3.79
N ALA A 11 19.10 -7.25 -2.80
CA ALA A 11 19.77 -6.25 -1.98
C ALA A 11 20.73 -5.37 -2.81
N LEU A 12 21.44 -5.94 -3.76
CA LEU A 12 22.26 -5.18 -4.72
C LEU A 12 21.39 -4.29 -5.63
N GLY A 13 20.18 -4.69 -5.94
CA GLY A 13 19.21 -3.89 -6.70
C GLY A 13 18.48 -2.82 -5.89
N ALA A 14 18.52 -2.86 -4.56
CA ALA A 14 17.77 -1.96 -3.69
C ALA A 14 18.01 -0.46 -3.97
N PRO A 15 19.23 0.03 -4.26
CA PRO A 15 19.46 1.43 -4.61
C PRO A 15 18.62 1.87 -5.83
N PHE A 16 18.50 1.03 -6.86
CA PHE A 16 17.70 1.35 -8.04
C PHE A 16 16.20 1.35 -7.73
N MET A 17 15.73 0.46 -6.87
CA MET A 17 14.35 0.46 -6.39
C MET A 17 14.01 1.76 -5.64
N ILE A 18 14.90 2.21 -4.76
CA ILE A 18 14.72 3.46 -4.01
C ILE A 18 14.74 4.66 -4.97
N LEU A 19 15.69 4.71 -5.90
CA LEU A 19 15.77 5.78 -6.90
C LEU A 19 14.50 5.82 -7.77
N ASN A 20 13.99 4.66 -8.18
CA ASN A 20 12.74 4.57 -8.94
C ASN A 20 11.58 5.19 -8.18
N LEU A 21 11.41 4.87 -6.88
CA LEU A 21 10.37 5.46 -6.03
C LEU A 21 10.51 6.98 -5.92
N VAL A 22 11.72 7.49 -5.73
CA VAL A 22 11.99 8.94 -5.62
C VAL A 22 11.64 9.65 -6.92
N VAL A 23 12.14 9.14 -8.05
CA VAL A 23 11.92 9.73 -9.37
C VAL A 23 10.44 9.67 -9.78
N ASN A 24 9.77 8.55 -9.50
CA ASN A 24 8.33 8.41 -9.70
C ASN A 24 7.53 9.41 -8.85
N SER A 25 7.91 9.59 -7.58
CA SER A 25 7.26 10.55 -6.70
C SER A 25 7.41 11.99 -7.19
N ALA A 26 8.58 12.33 -7.78
CA ALA A 26 8.79 13.63 -8.40
C ALA A 26 7.85 13.86 -9.60
N LEU A 27 7.70 12.88 -10.50
CA LEU A 27 6.75 12.96 -11.63
C LEU A 27 5.30 13.03 -11.16
N ASN A 28 4.93 12.23 -10.17
CA ASN A 28 3.59 12.25 -9.59
C ASN A 28 3.25 13.61 -8.96
N SER A 29 4.23 14.31 -8.38
CA SER A 29 4.02 15.63 -7.77
C SER A 29 3.62 16.70 -8.77
N ILE A 30 4.04 16.57 -10.04
CA ILE A 30 3.62 17.45 -11.15
C ILE A 30 2.40 16.93 -11.91
N GLY A 31 1.87 15.77 -11.51
CA GLY A 31 0.69 15.15 -12.13
C GLY A 31 0.99 14.25 -13.34
N ASP A 32 2.28 14.03 -13.69
CA ASP A 32 2.65 13.12 -14.80
C ASP A 32 2.76 11.67 -14.32
N THR A 33 1.62 11.02 -14.22
CA THR A 33 1.54 9.59 -13.87
C THR A 33 1.68 8.66 -15.08
N LYS A 34 1.60 9.20 -16.32
CA LYS A 34 1.61 8.40 -17.56
C LYS A 34 2.95 7.71 -17.78
N LYS A 35 4.04 8.40 -17.44
CA LYS A 35 5.39 7.85 -17.65
C LYS A 35 5.63 6.62 -16.77
N ASN A 36 5.26 6.70 -15.49
CA ASN A 36 5.37 5.56 -14.60
C ASN A 36 4.48 4.39 -15.05
N ARG A 37 3.23 4.65 -15.41
CA ARG A 37 2.34 3.61 -15.95
C ARG A 37 2.98 2.90 -17.15
N ASN A 38 3.50 3.66 -18.13
CA ASN A 38 4.04 3.09 -19.36
C ASN A 38 5.25 2.19 -19.08
N ILE A 39 6.18 2.64 -18.24
CA ILE A 39 7.35 1.83 -17.91
C ILE A 39 6.99 0.61 -17.04
N MET A 40 5.99 0.70 -16.17
CA MET A 40 5.52 -0.45 -15.41
C MET A 40 4.89 -1.52 -16.31
N VAL A 41 4.07 -1.11 -17.29
CA VAL A 41 3.50 -2.04 -18.27
C VAL A 41 4.59 -2.68 -19.12
N PHE A 42 5.54 -1.88 -19.62
CA PHE A 42 6.70 -2.40 -20.35
C PHE A 42 7.52 -3.37 -19.48
N GLY A 43 7.82 -2.98 -18.24
CA GLY A 43 8.57 -3.79 -17.29
C GLY A 43 7.88 -5.12 -16.95
N PHE A 44 6.56 -5.15 -16.90
CA PHE A 44 5.77 -6.38 -16.70
C PHE A 44 6.01 -7.38 -17.85
N PHE A 45 5.87 -6.95 -19.10
CA PHE A 45 6.11 -7.82 -20.25
C PHE A 45 7.59 -8.23 -20.36
N LEU A 46 8.50 -7.31 -20.10
CA LEU A 46 9.93 -7.60 -20.07
C LEU A 46 10.27 -8.64 -18.99
N ASN A 47 9.65 -8.54 -17.81
CA ASN A 47 9.87 -9.48 -16.71
C ASN A 47 9.36 -10.89 -17.07
N ILE A 48 8.21 -11.02 -17.76
CA ILE A 48 7.69 -12.30 -18.24
C ILE A 48 8.71 -12.97 -19.18
N GLY A 49 9.42 -12.22 -20.02
CA GLY A 49 10.44 -12.76 -20.91
C GLY A 49 11.76 -13.06 -20.19
N LEU A 50 12.22 -12.14 -19.34
CA LEU A 50 13.50 -12.28 -18.64
C LEU A 50 13.49 -13.37 -17.57
N ASN A 51 12.36 -13.61 -16.89
CA ASN A 51 12.28 -14.62 -15.83
C ASN A 51 12.64 -16.02 -16.36
N PRO A 52 11.98 -16.59 -17.38
CA PRO A 52 12.37 -17.91 -17.89
C PRO A 52 13.77 -17.88 -18.54
N LEU A 53 14.16 -16.79 -19.20
CA LEU A 53 15.46 -16.67 -19.83
C LEU A 53 16.60 -16.81 -18.82
N LEU A 54 16.54 -16.11 -17.70
CA LEU A 54 17.57 -16.11 -16.67
C LEU A 54 17.44 -17.27 -15.69
N CYS A 55 16.22 -17.77 -15.47
CA CYS A 55 15.99 -18.90 -14.56
C CYS A 55 16.48 -20.22 -15.17
N PHE A 56 16.09 -20.51 -16.41
CA PHE A 56 16.40 -21.78 -17.08
C PHE A 56 17.64 -21.75 -17.96
N GLY A 57 18.18 -20.57 -18.24
CA GLY A 57 19.39 -20.47 -19.06
C GLY A 57 19.11 -20.76 -20.53
N LEU A 58 18.27 -19.94 -21.17
CA LEU A 58 17.98 -20.10 -22.60
C LEU A 58 19.02 -19.38 -23.46
N PHE A 59 19.28 -19.90 -24.64
CA PHE A 59 20.30 -19.44 -25.59
C PHE A 59 21.73 -19.56 -25.03
N PHE A 60 22.47 -18.49 -24.90
CA PHE A 60 23.86 -18.45 -24.43
C PHE A 60 23.98 -18.05 -22.96
N ILE A 61 22.88 -17.92 -22.25
CA ILE A 61 22.87 -17.47 -20.85
C ILE A 61 22.86 -18.71 -19.94
N PRO A 62 23.77 -18.81 -18.95
CA PRO A 62 23.75 -19.91 -17.99
C PRO A 62 22.51 -19.85 -17.11
N ALA A 63 22.00 -21.02 -16.73
CA ALA A 63 20.88 -21.14 -15.80
C ALA A 63 21.26 -20.61 -14.41
N LEU A 64 20.67 -19.49 -14.01
CA LEU A 64 20.90 -18.87 -12.71
C LEU A 64 19.88 -19.30 -11.63
N GLY A 65 18.87 -20.10 -12.03
CA GLY A 65 17.83 -20.56 -11.12
C GLY A 65 17.10 -19.40 -10.44
N ILE A 66 16.91 -19.50 -9.12
CA ILE A 66 16.20 -18.49 -8.32
C ILE A 66 16.90 -17.12 -8.34
N ALA A 67 18.22 -17.08 -8.41
CA ALA A 67 18.97 -15.84 -8.54
C ALA A 67 18.68 -15.12 -9.87
N GLY A 68 18.37 -15.87 -10.94
CA GLY A 68 17.96 -15.32 -12.24
C GLY A 68 16.63 -14.58 -12.16
N ILE A 69 15.67 -15.06 -11.38
CA ILE A 69 14.39 -14.38 -11.15
C ILE A 69 14.61 -13.04 -10.40
N ALA A 70 15.51 -13.04 -9.41
CA ALA A 70 15.89 -11.82 -8.71
C ALA A 70 16.57 -10.83 -9.66
N LEU A 71 17.49 -11.30 -10.49
CA LEU A 71 18.24 -10.49 -11.45
C LEU A 71 17.32 -9.86 -12.51
N SER A 72 16.30 -10.59 -13.00
CA SER A 72 15.31 -10.03 -13.94
C SER A 72 14.57 -8.85 -13.34
N THR A 73 14.19 -8.95 -12.08
CA THR A 73 13.54 -7.85 -11.35
C THR A 73 14.46 -6.63 -11.23
N VAL A 74 15.73 -6.85 -10.89
CA VAL A 74 16.73 -5.77 -10.77
C VAL A 74 16.96 -5.09 -12.13
N ILE A 75 17.09 -5.85 -13.22
CA ILE A 75 17.24 -5.30 -14.58
C ILE A 75 16.04 -4.41 -14.95
N VAL A 76 14.82 -4.89 -14.69
CA VAL A 76 13.61 -4.10 -14.94
C VAL A 76 13.61 -2.81 -14.13
N GLN A 77 14.03 -2.85 -12.86
CA GLN A 77 14.11 -1.67 -12.00
C GLN A 77 15.18 -0.66 -12.50
N ILE A 78 16.32 -1.15 -12.97
CA ILE A 78 17.37 -0.29 -13.57
C ILE A 78 16.81 0.42 -14.80
N ILE A 79 16.20 -0.31 -15.73
CA ILE A 79 15.60 0.24 -16.95
C ILE A 79 14.52 1.27 -16.59
N ALA A 80 13.65 0.94 -15.64
CA ALA A 80 12.60 1.84 -15.17
C ALA A 80 13.18 3.13 -14.56
N THR A 81 14.22 3.00 -13.75
CA THR A 81 14.90 4.16 -13.14
C THR A 81 15.52 5.07 -14.18
N ILE A 82 16.23 4.51 -15.15
CA ILE A 82 16.86 5.29 -16.24
C ILE A 82 15.77 6.00 -17.07
N TYR A 83 14.71 5.29 -17.43
CA TYR A 83 13.59 5.85 -18.20
C TYR A 83 12.93 7.01 -17.45
N LEU A 84 12.55 6.83 -16.20
CA LEU A 84 11.88 7.87 -15.40
C LEU A 84 12.82 9.05 -15.14
N PHE A 85 14.10 8.78 -14.84
CA PHE A 85 15.11 9.82 -14.63
C PHE A 85 15.30 10.71 -15.87
N TYR A 86 15.33 10.12 -17.07
CA TYR A 86 15.36 10.86 -18.32
C TYR A 86 14.19 11.84 -18.45
N TYR A 87 12.97 11.42 -18.05
CA TYR A 87 11.82 12.32 -18.09
C TYR A 87 11.87 13.39 -17.00
N VAL A 88 12.37 13.08 -15.82
CA VAL A 88 12.54 14.10 -14.75
C VAL A 88 13.53 15.17 -15.19
N LEU A 89 14.64 14.81 -15.86
CA LEU A 89 15.59 15.77 -16.40
C LEU A 89 14.97 16.74 -17.43
N LYS A 90 13.92 16.30 -18.14
CA LYS A 90 13.18 17.13 -19.09
C LYS A 90 12.13 18.03 -18.46
N THR A 91 11.85 17.89 -17.17
CA THR A 91 10.87 18.74 -16.48
C THR A 91 11.46 20.11 -16.13
N GLU A 92 10.59 21.10 -15.98
CA GLU A 92 10.97 22.44 -15.49
C GLU A 92 11.64 22.40 -14.10
N MET A 93 11.46 21.32 -13.32
CA MET A 93 12.06 21.14 -12.01
C MET A 93 13.59 21.18 -12.04
N LEU A 94 14.21 20.64 -13.09
CA LEU A 94 15.66 20.51 -13.21
C LEU A 94 16.26 21.41 -14.30
N LYS A 95 15.46 22.25 -14.95
CA LYS A 95 15.92 23.14 -16.03
C LYS A 95 17.02 24.10 -15.60
N ASN A 96 16.99 24.53 -14.33
CA ASN A 96 17.99 25.41 -13.73
C ASN A 96 18.84 24.67 -12.68
N PHE A 97 19.08 23.37 -12.88
CA PHE A 97 19.86 22.58 -11.91
C PHE A 97 21.30 23.12 -11.83
N ASN A 98 21.73 23.47 -10.61
CA ASN A 98 23.09 23.85 -10.29
C ASN A 98 23.65 22.90 -9.22
N ILE A 99 24.90 22.54 -9.32
CA ILE A 99 25.61 21.67 -8.37
C ILE A 99 25.50 22.22 -6.94
N SER A 100 25.39 23.54 -6.78
CA SER A 100 25.15 24.16 -5.47
C SER A 100 23.84 23.71 -4.81
N MET A 101 22.85 23.21 -5.58
CA MET A 101 21.59 22.68 -5.05
C MET A 101 21.75 21.30 -4.39
N LEU A 102 22.86 20.60 -4.64
CA LEU A 102 23.19 19.36 -3.94
C LEU A 102 23.65 19.58 -2.50
N LYS A 103 23.95 20.85 -2.11
CA LYS A 103 24.27 21.15 -0.71
C LYS A 103 23.04 20.91 0.16
N ILE A 104 23.19 20.00 1.12
CA ILE A 104 22.14 19.66 2.08
C ILE A 104 21.86 20.88 2.96
N LYS A 105 20.69 21.48 2.81
CA LYS A 105 20.22 22.55 3.70
C LYS A 105 19.44 21.92 4.84
N MET A 106 19.88 22.16 6.07
CA MET A 106 19.32 21.56 7.30
C MET A 106 17.81 21.78 7.44
N HIS A 107 17.27 22.89 6.98
CA HIS A 107 15.84 23.18 7.01
C HIS A 107 15.04 22.16 6.16
N PHE A 108 15.50 21.86 4.93
CA PHE A 108 14.85 20.86 4.09
C PHE A 108 14.97 19.44 4.66
N LEU A 109 16.17 19.09 5.18
CA LEU A 109 16.37 17.81 5.82
C LEU A 109 15.44 17.61 7.01
N LYS A 110 15.31 18.60 7.89
CA LYS A 110 14.39 18.57 9.04
C LYS A 110 12.93 18.41 8.58
N SER A 111 12.50 19.15 7.56
CA SER A 111 11.16 19.03 7.00
C SER A 111 10.92 17.65 6.37
N PHE A 112 11.89 17.11 5.66
CA PHE A 112 11.84 15.79 5.05
C PHE A 112 11.74 14.69 6.12
N VAL A 113 12.62 14.70 7.11
CA VAL A 113 12.61 13.72 8.19
C VAL A 113 11.32 13.77 9.01
N SER A 114 10.80 14.96 9.31
CA SER A 114 9.55 15.12 10.07
C SER A 114 8.33 14.54 9.36
N GLN A 115 8.36 14.43 8.03
CA GLN A 115 7.28 13.83 7.25
C GLN A 115 7.52 12.35 6.94
N SER A 116 8.78 11.97 6.68
CA SER A 116 9.13 10.58 6.34
C SER A 116 9.10 9.65 7.55
N LEU A 117 9.59 10.10 8.71
CA LEU A 117 9.69 9.25 9.90
C LEU A 117 8.33 8.71 10.37
N PRO A 118 7.27 9.53 10.47
CA PRO A 118 5.93 9.00 10.76
C PRO A 118 5.46 7.99 9.72
N MET A 119 5.74 8.23 8.43
CA MET A 119 5.35 7.31 7.37
C MET A 119 6.07 5.96 7.46
N CYS A 120 7.39 5.96 7.71
CA CYS A 120 8.14 4.74 7.96
C CYS A 120 7.54 3.95 9.14
N THR A 121 7.21 4.64 10.23
CA THR A 121 6.54 4.02 11.39
C THR A 121 5.18 3.42 11.01
N SER A 122 4.41 4.07 10.12
CA SER A 122 3.15 3.50 9.62
C SER A 122 3.35 2.19 8.88
N TYR A 123 4.37 2.08 8.03
CA TYR A 123 4.69 0.81 7.34
C TYR A 123 5.16 -0.27 8.31
N LEU A 124 5.94 0.08 9.33
CA LEU A 124 6.32 -0.86 10.39
C LEU A 124 5.09 -1.36 11.16
N MET A 125 4.10 -0.50 11.40
CA MET A 125 2.84 -0.91 12.05
C MET A 125 2.03 -1.87 11.17
N ILE A 126 2.06 -1.74 9.84
CA ILE A 126 1.42 -2.70 8.94
C ILE A 126 2.07 -4.08 9.09
N ALA A 127 3.40 -4.14 9.05
CA ALA A 127 4.13 -5.40 9.24
C ALA A 127 3.88 -6.01 10.63
N PHE A 128 3.88 -5.18 11.67
CA PHE A 128 3.57 -5.60 13.04
C PHE A 128 2.14 -6.13 13.18
N GLY A 129 1.16 -5.44 12.60
CA GLY A 129 -0.24 -5.88 12.61
C GLY A 129 -0.43 -7.23 11.92
N PHE A 130 0.23 -7.43 10.78
CA PHE A 130 0.23 -8.71 10.09
C PHE A 130 0.84 -9.82 10.95
N PHE A 131 1.96 -9.54 11.63
CA PHE A 131 2.59 -10.47 12.56
C PHE A 131 1.66 -10.85 13.73
N VAL A 132 1.02 -9.86 14.36
CA VAL A 132 0.06 -10.07 15.46
C VAL A 132 -1.10 -10.94 15.00
N LEU A 133 -1.74 -10.59 13.87
CA LEU A 133 -2.85 -11.37 13.32
C LEU A 133 -2.44 -12.80 12.99
N THR A 134 -1.33 -12.99 12.33
CA THR A 134 -0.81 -14.33 12.00
C THR A 134 -0.63 -15.15 13.26
N LYS A 135 -0.09 -14.55 14.33
CA LYS A 135 0.10 -15.25 15.61
C LYS A 135 -1.22 -15.73 16.21
N PHE A 136 -2.28 -14.89 16.20
CA PHE A 136 -3.60 -15.29 16.69
C PHE A 136 -4.24 -16.36 15.79
N VAL A 137 -4.11 -16.24 14.48
CA VAL A 137 -4.66 -17.21 13.52
C VAL A 137 -4.00 -18.57 13.65
N THR A 138 -2.68 -18.63 13.88
CA THR A 138 -1.93 -19.89 14.04
C THR A 138 -2.35 -20.69 15.28
N LEU A 139 -3.01 -20.08 16.27
CA LEU A 139 -3.58 -20.80 17.41
C LEU A 139 -4.71 -21.74 16.99
N TYR A 140 -5.31 -21.53 15.82
CA TYR A 140 -6.39 -22.37 15.28
C TYR A 140 -5.89 -23.43 14.29
N GLY A 141 -4.58 -23.63 14.20
CA GLY A 141 -3.96 -24.68 13.40
C GLY A 141 -3.33 -24.23 12.09
N SER A 142 -2.67 -25.17 11.42
CA SER A 142 -1.95 -24.94 10.16
C SER A 142 -2.89 -24.60 9.00
N SER A 143 -4.07 -25.22 8.94
CA SER A 143 -5.09 -24.94 7.93
C SER A 143 -5.58 -23.50 8.01
N ALA A 144 -5.76 -22.96 9.23
CA ALA A 144 -6.12 -21.58 9.44
C ALA A 144 -5.03 -20.58 8.97
N ALA A 145 -3.77 -20.88 9.28
CA ALA A 145 -2.65 -20.07 8.84
C ALA A 145 -2.50 -20.07 7.31
N ALA A 146 -2.67 -21.23 6.67
CA ALA A 146 -2.66 -21.34 5.22
C ALA A 146 -3.82 -20.57 4.58
N ALA A 147 -5.02 -20.70 5.13
CA ALA A 147 -6.22 -20.00 4.67
C ALA A 147 -6.05 -18.47 4.75
N PHE A 148 -5.52 -17.96 5.85
CA PHE A 148 -5.23 -16.54 6.03
C PHE A 148 -4.20 -16.04 5.02
N GLY A 149 -3.12 -16.81 4.78
CA GLY A 149 -2.12 -16.46 3.77
C GLY A 149 -2.69 -16.36 2.35
N ILE A 150 -3.57 -17.29 1.94
CA ILE A 150 -4.27 -17.25 0.66
C ILE A 150 -5.22 -16.04 0.60
N ALA A 151 -6.01 -15.85 1.65
CA ALA A 151 -6.98 -14.77 1.73
C ALA A 151 -6.32 -13.39 1.64
N CYS A 152 -5.17 -13.17 2.30
CA CYS A 152 -4.40 -11.93 2.18
C CYS A 152 -3.92 -11.66 0.76
N ARG A 153 -3.57 -12.68 -0.03
CA ARG A 153 -3.21 -12.49 -1.46
C ARG A 153 -4.41 -12.03 -2.29
N ILE A 154 -5.57 -12.61 -2.04
CA ILE A 154 -6.81 -12.19 -2.72
C ILE A 154 -7.19 -10.76 -2.29
N GLU A 155 -7.07 -10.44 -1.01
CA GLU A 155 -7.28 -9.11 -0.46
C GLU A 155 -6.39 -8.06 -1.15
N GLU A 156 -5.08 -8.32 -1.25
CA GLU A 156 -4.14 -7.44 -1.93
C GLU A 156 -4.59 -7.12 -3.37
N LEU A 157 -5.03 -8.13 -4.14
CA LEU A 157 -5.50 -7.93 -5.51
C LEU A 157 -6.75 -7.05 -5.58
N ILE A 158 -7.70 -7.27 -4.68
CA ILE A 158 -8.93 -6.46 -4.62
C ILE A 158 -8.64 -5.00 -4.23
N LEU A 159 -7.64 -4.76 -3.39
CA LEU A 159 -7.29 -3.42 -2.93
C LEU A 159 -6.39 -2.64 -3.91
N LEU A 160 -5.77 -3.28 -4.92
CA LEU A 160 -4.88 -2.60 -5.88
C LEU A 160 -5.46 -1.32 -6.51
N PRO A 161 -6.74 -1.28 -6.95
CA PRO A 161 -7.30 -0.06 -7.52
C PRO A 161 -7.31 1.12 -6.54
N THR A 162 -7.48 0.86 -5.24
CA THR A 162 -7.47 1.92 -4.22
C THR A 162 -6.09 2.52 -4.02
N ILE A 163 -5.01 1.76 -4.24
CA ILE A 163 -3.62 2.26 -4.15
C ILE A 163 -3.38 3.29 -5.26
N GLY A 164 -3.86 3.01 -6.49
CA GLY A 164 -3.80 3.97 -7.59
C GLY A 164 -4.57 5.26 -7.28
N LEU A 165 -5.79 5.13 -6.78
CA LEU A 165 -6.63 6.26 -6.38
C LEU A 165 -6.00 7.07 -5.23
N ASN A 166 -5.39 6.39 -4.26
CA ASN A 166 -4.66 6.98 -3.15
C ASN A 166 -3.50 7.88 -3.63
N THR A 167 -2.70 7.39 -4.56
CA THR A 167 -1.57 8.13 -5.15
C THR A 167 -2.05 9.36 -5.92
N ALA A 168 -3.11 9.23 -6.71
CA ALA A 168 -3.71 10.34 -7.44
C ALA A 168 -4.26 11.42 -6.49
N LEU A 169 -4.99 11.00 -5.45
CA LEU A 169 -5.54 11.91 -4.45
C LEU A 169 -4.42 12.65 -3.70
N LEU A 170 -3.35 11.96 -3.31
CA LEU A 170 -2.20 12.57 -2.62
C LEU A 170 -1.58 13.70 -3.47
N SER A 171 -1.40 13.47 -4.78
CA SER A 171 -0.87 14.47 -5.71
C SER A 171 -1.80 15.70 -5.83
N ILE A 172 -3.10 15.48 -6.04
CA ILE A 172 -4.09 16.55 -6.16
C ILE A 172 -4.17 17.37 -4.86
N VAL A 173 -4.17 16.70 -3.72
CA VAL A 173 -4.24 17.34 -2.40
C VAL A 173 -2.99 18.14 -2.12
N GLY A 174 -1.81 17.60 -2.39
CA GLY A 174 -0.54 18.30 -2.21
C GLY A 174 -0.48 19.60 -3.01
N GLN A 175 -0.87 19.57 -4.30
CA GLN A 175 -0.94 20.75 -5.16
C GLN A 175 -2.01 21.75 -4.68
N SER A 176 -3.20 21.26 -4.34
CA SER A 176 -4.32 22.13 -3.91
C SER A 176 -4.03 22.79 -2.57
N TYR A 177 -3.41 22.06 -1.64
CA TYR A 177 -3.01 22.58 -0.34
C TYR A 177 -1.86 23.60 -0.47
N GLY A 178 -0.87 23.31 -1.33
CA GLY A 178 0.21 24.25 -1.65
C GLY A 178 -0.30 25.55 -2.27
N ALA A 179 -1.36 25.50 -3.07
CA ALA A 179 -2.04 26.64 -3.65
C ALA A 179 -3.08 27.29 -2.71
N GLN A 180 -3.19 26.86 -1.44
CA GLN A 180 -4.15 27.33 -0.43
C GLN A 180 -5.63 27.13 -0.81
N LYS A 181 -5.94 26.25 -1.78
CA LYS A 181 -7.29 25.94 -2.25
C LYS A 181 -7.93 24.83 -1.42
N ILE A 182 -8.29 25.10 -0.16
CA ILE A 182 -8.79 24.08 0.79
C ILE A 182 -10.14 23.49 0.34
N GLN A 183 -11.00 24.29 -0.29
CA GLN A 183 -12.26 23.79 -0.86
C GLN A 183 -11.98 22.67 -1.89
N ARG A 184 -10.97 22.86 -2.76
CA ARG A 184 -10.58 21.83 -3.74
C ARG A 184 -10.03 20.55 -3.08
N VAL A 185 -9.33 20.67 -1.95
CA VAL A 185 -8.92 19.50 -1.15
C VAL A 185 -10.13 18.70 -0.70
N ARG A 186 -11.16 19.38 -0.17
CA ARG A 186 -12.40 18.74 0.29
C ARG A 186 -13.18 18.08 -0.85
N GLU A 187 -13.33 18.78 -1.97
CA GLU A 187 -14.04 18.26 -3.15
C GLU A 187 -13.32 17.03 -3.71
N SER A 188 -11.97 17.07 -3.82
CA SER A 188 -11.17 15.93 -4.26
C SER A 188 -11.29 14.73 -3.32
N TYR A 189 -11.35 14.97 -2.01
CA TYR A 189 -11.58 13.91 -1.02
C TYR A 189 -12.94 13.23 -1.21
N MET A 190 -14.01 14.03 -1.33
CA MET A 190 -15.36 13.50 -1.52
C MET A 190 -15.50 12.74 -2.83
N MET A 191 -14.85 13.22 -3.91
CA MET A 191 -14.83 12.53 -5.18
C MET A 191 -14.06 11.21 -5.08
N ALA A 192 -12.88 11.20 -4.43
CA ALA A 192 -12.10 10.00 -4.21
C ALA A 192 -12.85 8.96 -3.36
N LEU A 193 -13.60 9.40 -2.33
CA LEU A 193 -14.48 8.50 -1.58
C LEU A 193 -15.55 7.86 -2.47
N LYS A 194 -16.24 8.65 -3.32
CA LYS A 194 -17.27 8.12 -4.23
C LYS A 194 -16.70 7.10 -5.20
N ILE A 195 -15.58 7.44 -5.85
CA ILE A 195 -14.90 6.54 -6.80
C ILE A 195 -14.40 5.28 -6.08
N GLY A 196 -13.74 5.44 -4.93
CA GLY A 196 -13.23 4.32 -4.13
C GLY A 196 -14.34 3.39 -3.63
N MET A 197 -15.48 3.95 -3.17
CA MET A 197 -16.65 3.16 -2.77
C MET A 197 -17.23 2.37 -3.95
N LEU A 198 -17.32 2.98 -5.13
CA LEU A 198 -17.76 2.29 -6.34
C LEU A 198 -16.81 1.15 -6.73
N MET A 199 -15.49 1.40 -6.70
CA MET A 199 -14.50 0.35 -6.98
C MET A 199 -14.62 -0.80 -5.98
N MET A 200 -14.76 -0.50 -4.69
CA MET A 200 -14.88 -1.53 -3.66
C MET A 200 -16.23 -2.21 -3.64
N PHE A 201 -17.28 -1.59 -4.17
CA PHE A 201 -18.55 -2.27 -4.39
C PHE A 201 -18.39 -3.44 -5.38
N PHE A 202 -17.65 -3.26 -6.47
CA PHE A 202 -17.33 -4.38 -7.37
C PHE A 202 -16.44 -5.41 -6.70
N GLY A 203 -15.41 -4.98 -5.92
CA GLY A 203 -14.58 -5.88 -5.13
C GLY A 203 -15.39 -6.69 -4.11
N PHE A 204 -16.34 -6.06 -3.43
CA PHE A 204 -17.29 -6.69 -2.51
C PHE A 204 -18.11 -7.78 -3.22
N LEU A 205 -18.70 -7.48 -4.39
CA LEU A 205 -19.45 -8.46 -5.17
C LEU A 205 -18.58 -9.66 -5.56
N VAL A 206 -17.35 -9.42 -6.02
CA VAL A 206 -16.41 -10.48 -6.38
C VAL A 206 -16.09 -11.36 -5.18
N LEU A 207 -15.81 -10.79 -4.02
CA LEU A 207 -15.47 -11.55 -2.83
C LEU A 207 -16.63 -12.39 -2.30
N ILE A 208 -17.85 -11.84 -2.29
CA ILE A 208 -19.03 -12.57 -1.81
C ILE A 208 -19.41 -13.72 -2.76
N THR A 209 -19.34 -13.47 -4.07
CA THR A 209 -19.79 -14.47 -5.07
C THR A 209 -18.73 -15.50 -5.38
N PHE A 210 -17.47 -15.08 -5.47
CA PHE A 210 -16.36 -15.91 -5.96
C PHE A 210 -15.30 -16.20 -4.91
N GLY A 211 -15.42 -15.75 -3.65
CA GLY A 211 -14.37 -15.89 -2.62
C GLY A 211 -13.89 -17.34 -2.44
N GLY A 212 -14.82 -18.32 -2.38
CA GLY A 212 -14.46 -19.73 -2.31
C GLY A 212 -13.77 -20.26 -3.56
N TYR A 213 -14.24 -19.85 -4.76
CA TYR A 213 -13.60 -20.20 -6.03
C TYR A 213 -12.19 -19.61 -6.14
N LEU A 214 -12.01 -18.34 -5.78
CA LEU A 214 -10.69 -17.72 -5.78
C LEU A 214 -9.73 -18.45 -4.84
N SER A 215 -10.19 -18.88 -3.68
CA SER A 215 -9.38 -19.68 -2.75
C SER A 215 -9.01 -21.05 -3.32
N SER A 216 -9.91 -21.69 -4.05
CA SER A 216 -9.67 -22.99 -4.68
C SER A 216 -8.62 -22.97 -5.80
N LEU A 217 -8.29 -21.78 -6.34
CA LEU A 217 -7.19 -21.62 -7.29
C LEU A 217 -5.81 -21.82 -6.65
N PHE A 218 -5.69 -21.65 -5.32
CA PHE A 218 -4.44 -21.75 -4.58
C PHE A 218 -4.26 -23.11 -3.88
N THR A 219 -5.34 -23.80 -3.53
CA THR A 219 -5.31 -25.06 -2.81
C THR A 219 -6.49 -25.96 -3.15
N LYS A 220 -6.33 -27.27 -2.95
CA LYS A 220 -7.43 -28.25 -3.05
C LYS A 220 -7.94 -28.69 -1.67
N ASP A 221 -7.34 -28.23 -0.59
CA ASP A 221 -7.76 -28.55 0.77
C ASP A 221 -9.07 -27.83 1.10
N ILE A 222 -10.11 -28.61 1.31
CA ILE A 222 -11.49 -28.10 1.55
C ILE A 222 -11.57 -27.30 2.84
N GLU A 223 -10.84 -27.71 3.88
CA GLU A 223 -10.82 -27.00 5.16
C GLU A 223 -10.22 -25.60 4.98
N VAL A 224 -9.07 -25.50 4.29
CA VAL A 224 -8.41 -24.22 3.99
C VAL A 224 -9.31 -23.34 3.13
N ILE A 225 -10.00 -23.89 2.12
CA ILE A 225 -10.91 -23.15 1.27
C ILE A 225 -12.07 -22.56 2.09
N ASN A 226 -12.67 -23.35 2.97
CA ASN A 226 -13.80 -22.89 3.78
C ASN A 226 -13.41 -21.78 4.74
N ILE A 227 -12.29 -21.92 5.47
CA ILE A 227 -11.78 -20.86 6.36
C ILE A 227 -11.45 -19.59 5.59
N SER A 228 -10.80 -19.72 4.43
CA SER A 228 -10.48 -18.57 3.58
C SER A 228 -11.74 -17.88 3.03
N LYS A 229 -12.75 -18.65 2.62
CA LYS A 229 -14.05 -18.14 2.17
C LYS A 229 -14.75 -17.33 3.26
N ASP A 230 -14.77 -17.83 4.50
CA ASP A 230 -15.39 -17.16 5.64
C ASP A 230 -14.67 -15.83 5.96
N TYR A 231 -13.32 -15.83 5.92
CA TYR A 231 -12.55 -14.62 6.04
C TYR A 231 -12.90 -13.62 4.93
N LEU A 232 -12.86 -14.03 3.67
CA LEU A 232 -13.11 -13.17 2.52
C LEU A 232 -14.52 -12.60 2.52
N PHE A 233 -15.51 -13.39 2.98
CA PHE A 233 -16.89 -12.92 3.16
C PHE A 233 -16.97 -11.78 4.18
N ILE A 234 -16.34 -11.92 5.34
CA ILE A 234 -16.33 -10.87 6.37
C ILE A 234 -15.47 -9.68 5.91
N PHE A 235 -14.32 -9.94 5.27
CA PHE A 235 -13.43 -8.91 4.73
C PHE A 235 -14.11 -8.07 3.64
N ALA A 236 -15.01 -8.66 2.85
CA ALA A 236 -15.76 -7.93 1.82
C ALA A 236 -16.45 -6.67 2.40
N PHE A 237 -17.03 -6.75 3.59
CA PHE A 237 -17.61 -5.60 4.27
C PHE A 237 -16.55 -4.58 4.74
N SER A 238 -15.34 -5.05 5.07
CA SER A 238 -14.22 -4.18 5.47
C SER A 238 -13.72 -3.30 4.34
N THR A 239 -13.88 -3.70 3.07
CA THR A 239 -13.36 -2.98 1.90
C THR A 239 -13.82 -1.52 1.83
N PHE A 240 -15.07 -1.24 2.20
CA PHE A 240 -15.62 0.12 2.24
C PHE A 240 -14.93 1.00 3.29
N PHE A 241 -14.62 0.45 4.44
CA PHE A 241 -13.93 1.16 5.53
C PHE A 241 -12.45 1.38 5.20
N PHE A 242 -11.83 0.47 4.47
CA PHE A 242 -10.49 0.64 3.92
C PHE A 242 -10.40 1.87 3.01
N VAL A 243 -11.39 2.10 2.15
CA VAL A 243 -11.43 3.32 1.32
C VAL A 243 -11.38 4.57 2.19
N ILE A 244 -12.20 4.65 3.23
CA ILE A 244 -12.24 5.82 4.11
C ILE A 244 -10.87 6.02 4.77
N ILE A 245 -10.27 4.96 5.31
CA ILE A 245 -8.99 5.00 6.01
C ILE A 245 -7.86 5.43 5.07
N HIS A 246 -7.76 4.80 3.88
CA HIS A 246 -6.71 5.10 2.91
C HIS A 246 -6.83 6.50 2.31
N MET A 247 -8.03 6.91 1.90
CA MET A 247 -8.23 8.25 1.35
C MET A 247 -8.00 9.34 2.40
N SER A 248 -8.43 9.13 3.64
CA SER A 248 -8.13 10.06 4.75
C SER A 248 -6.62 10.14 5.04
N GLY A 249 -5.91 9.01 4.97
CA GLY A 249 -4.46 8.95 5.09
C GLY A 249 -3.75 9.81 4.04
N SER A 250 -4.19 9.75 2.77
CA SER A 250 -3.67 10.61 1.69
C SER A 250 -3.88 12.09 1.97
N ILE A 251 -5.05 12.46 2.51
CA ILE A 251 -5.30 13.86 2.88
C ILE A 251 -4.33 14.31 3.97
N PHE A 252 -4.18 13.54 5.05
CA PHE A 252 -3.24 13.90 6.13
C PHE A 252 -1.81 14.06 5.62
N GLN A 253 -1.36 13.19 4.72
CA GLN A 253 -0.05 13.31 4.08
C GLN A 253 0.04 14.56 3.21
N GLY A 254 -0.94 14.80 2.34
CA GLY A 254 -0.98 15.93 1.41
C GLY A 254 -1.05 17.30 2.09
N ILE A 255 -1.69 17.39 3.27
CA ILE A 255 -1.71 18.62 4.10
C ILE A 255 -0.52 18.72 5.09
N LYS A 256 0.53 17.91 4.88
CA LYS A 256 1.76 17.87 5.70
C LYS A 256 1.53 17.50 7.18
N LYS A 257 0.56 16.65 7.45
CA LYS A 257 0.25 16.14 8.80
C LYS A 257 0.30 14.60 8.86
N PRO A 258 1.37 13.93 8.40
CA PRO A 258 1.46 12.46 8.31
C PRO A 258 1.40 11.78 9.69
N PHE A 259 1.69 12.49 10.76
CA PHE A 259 1.59 11.98 12.13
C PHE A 259 0.22 11.35 12.43
N TYR A 260 -0.87 11.95 11.93
CA TYR A 260 -2.22 11.38 12.13
C TYR A 260 -2.40 10.06 11.39
N THR A 261 -1.81 9.90 10.20
CA THR A 261 -1.83 8.60 9.50
C THR A 261 -1.15 7.51 10.34
N THR A 262 0.01 7.84 10.92
CA THR A 262 0.76 6.93 11.80
C THR A 262 -0.01 6.61 13.09
N LEU A 263 -0.60 7.63 13.71
CA LEU A 263 -1.41 7.44 14.93
C LEU A 263 -2.56 6.45 14.69
N TYR A 264 -3.30 6.62 13.59
CA TYR A 264 -4.40 5.71 13.25
C TYR A 264 -3.92 4.33 12.82
N ALA A 265 -2.77 4.23 12.16
CA ALA A 265 -2.16 2.93 11.88
C ALA A 265 -1.78 2.20 13.18
N PHE A 266 -1.19 2.91 14.15
CA PHE A 266 -0.83 2.36 15.45
C PHE A 266 -2.05 1.90 16.26
N ILE A 267 -3.12 2.69 16.28
CA ILE A 267 -4.37 2.31 16.94
C ILE A 267 -4.99 1.09 16.26
N ARG A 268 -5.11 1.12 14.93
CA ARG A 268 -5.79 0.11 14.12
C ARG A 268 -5.06 -1.23 14.08
N LEU A 269 -3.73 -1.21 13.96
CA LEU A 269 -2.92 -2.40 13.71
C LEU A 269 -2.10 -2.84 14.93
N GLY A 270 -1.96 -1.97 15.92
CA GLY A 270 -1.25 -2.27 17.17
C GLY A 270 -2.22 -2.47 18.35
N ILE A 271 -2.73 -1.36 18.89
CA ILE A 271 -3.48 -1.39 20.17
C ILE A 271 -4.77 -2.21 20.06
N LEU A 272 -5.65 -1.85 19.10
CA LEU A 272 -6.97 -2.47 19.03
C LEU A 272 -6.96 -3.97 18.72
N PRO A 273 -6.12 -4.49 17.78
CA PRO A 273 -6.05 -5.94 17.57
C PRO A 273 -5.56 -6.68 18.82
N ILE A 274 -4.53 -6.20 19.49
CA ILE A 274 -4.01 -6.88 20.68
C ILE A 274 -5.06 -6.94 21.77
N THR A 275 -5.72 -5.83 22.08
CA THR A 275 -6.73 -5.76 23.15
C THR A 275 -7.99 -6.54 22.78
N LEU A 276 -8.55 -6.31 21.58
CA LEU A 276 -9.81 -6.91 21.16
C LEU A 276 -9.67 -8.41 20.91
N LEU A 277 -8.63 -8.84 20.18
CA LEU A 277 -8.44 -10.25 19.89
C LEU A 277 -8.07 -11.05 21.11
N TYR A 278 -7.29 -10.47 22.04
CA TYR A 278 -7.03 -11.09 23.33
C TYR A 278 -8.34 -11.28 24.11
N THR A 279 -9.18 -10.26 24.17
CA THR A 279 -10.48 -10.30 24.87
C THR A 279 -11.42 -11.33 24.23
N ILE A 280 -11.54 -11.35 22.91
CA ILE A 280 -12.37 -12.30 22.17
C ILE A 280 -11.90 -13.74 22.41
N ASN A 281 -10.60 -13.98 22.34
CA ASN A 281 -10.05 -15.32 22.50
C ASN A 281 -10.15 -15.84 23.96
N THR A 282 -10.11 -14.92 24.95
CA THR A 282 -10.09 -15.32 26.37
C THR A 282 -11.50 -15.46 26.97
N TYR A 283 -12.42 -14.57 26.58
CA TYR A 283 -13.75 -14.48 27.20
C TYR A 283 -14.89 -14.96 26.32
N PHE A 284 -14.71 -14.93 24.99
CA PHE A 284 -15.77 -15.25 24.04
C PHE A 284 -15.27 -16.33 23.07
N ASN A 285 -15.69 -17.57 23.26
CA ASN A 285 -15.31 -18.72 22.41
C ASN A 285 -15.94 -18.64 20.98
N PHE A 286 -15.76 -17.53 20.27
CA PHE A 286 -16.27 -17.35 18.91
C PHE A 286 -15.44 -18.06 17.81
N GLY A 287 -14.40 -18.83 18.20
CA GLY A 287 -13.52 -19.46 17.25
C GLY A 287 -12.79 -18.46 16.35
N ILE A 288 -12.31 -18.94 15.20
CA ILE A 288 -11.56 -18.12 14.24
C ILE A 288 -12.40 -16.98 13.66
N ASN A 289 -13.70 -17.16 13.49
CA ASN A 289 -14.62 -16.13 12.99
C ASN A 289 -14.69 -14.92 13.93
N GLY A 290 -14.44 -15.09 15.21
CA GLY A 290 -14.30 -14.00 16.16
C GLY A 290 -13.14 -13.05 15.81
N ILE A 291 -12.02 -13.60 15.31
CA ILE A 291 -10.89 -12.78 14.83
C ILE A 291 -11.31 -11.92 13.64
N TRP A 292 -12.02 -12.52 12.66
CA TRP A 292 -12.45 -11.84 11.46
C TRP A 292 -13.45 -10.72 11.74
N ILE A 293 -14.45 -11.01 12.57
CA ILE A 293 -15.43 -10.02 13.03
C ILE A 293 -14.75 -8.91 13.83
N GLY A 294 -13.82 -9.27 14.70
CA GLY A 294 -13.04 -8.31 15.48
C GLY A 294 -12.29 -7.32 14.59
N MET A 295 -11.65 -7.83 13.53
CA MET A 295 -10.95 -6.97 12.55
C MET A 295 -11.91 -6.06 11.77
N LEU A 296 -13.10 -6.56 11.40
CA LEU A 296 -14.14 -5.74 10.78
C LEU A 296 -14.56 -4.60 11.72
N LEU A 297 -14.84 -4.89 12.98
CA LEU A 297 -15.23 -3.89 13.97
C LEU A 297 -14.15 -2.83 14.18
N ILE A 298 -12.87 -3.22 14.24
CA ILE A 298 -11.75 -2.28 14.33
C ILE A 298 -11.75 -1.35 13.11
N ASN A 299 -11.92 -1.88 11.90
CA ASN A 299 -11.92 -1.08 10.67
C ASN A 299 -13.10 -0.09 10.65
N ILE A 300 -14.29 -0.51 11.13
CA ILE A 300 -15.47 0.37 11.26
C ILE A 300 -15.17 1.53 12.21
N VAL A 301 -14.74 1.22 13.43
CA VAL A 301 -14.50 2.22 14.48
C VAL A 301 -13.43 3.22 14.02
N VAL A 302 -12.31 2.73 13.50
CA VAL A 302 -11.22 3.60 13.04
C VAL A 302 -11.65 4.45 11.84
N ALA A 303 -12.40 3.89 10.88
CA ALA A 303 -12.90 4.66 9.73
C ALA A 303 -13.81 5.81 10.17
N ILE A 304 -14.70 5.57 11.12
CA ILE A 304 -15.59 6.61 11.67
C ILE A 304 -14.76 7.71 12.35
N ILE A 305 -13.85 7.33 13.25
CA ILE A 305 -13.03 8.30 13.99
C ILE A 305 -12.17 9.13 13.05
N ILE A 306 -11.47 8.49 12.09
CA ILE A 306 -10.58 9.18 11.16
C ILE A 306 -11.36 10.15 10.25
N PHE A 307 -12.55 9.76 9.80
CA PHE A 307 -13.42 10.59 8.96
C PHE A 307 -13.86 11.87 9.69
N TYR A 308 -14.37 11.75 10.91
CA TYR A 308 -14.80 12.90 11.71
C TYR A 308 -13.63 13.80 12.10
N HIS A 309 -12.50 13.22 12.48
CA HIS A 309 -11.30 13.98 12.84
C HIS A 309 -10.76 14.77 11.63
N LEU A 310 -10.68 14.14 10.47
CA LEU A 310 -10.26 14.81 9.24
C LEU A 310 -11.19 15.96 8.89
N ARG A 311 -12.50 15.75 8.95
CA ARG A 311 -13.51 16.80 8.69
C ARG A 311 -13.30 18.02 9.61
N LYS A 312 -13.04 17.78 10.90
CA LYS A 312 -12.75 18.86 11.87
C LYS A 312 -11.47 19.63 11.52
N ILE A 313 -10.41 18.90 11.13
CA ILE A 313 -9.14 19.54 10.71
C ILE A 313 -9.32 20.38 9.46
N LEU A 314 -9.96 19.86 8.41
CA LEU A 314 -10.19 20.60 7.18
C LEU A 314 -11.01 21.87 7.42
N PHE A 315 -12.05 21.78 8.26
CA PHE A 315 -12.85 22.94 8.65
C PHE A 315 -12.02 24.01 9.40
N SER A 316 -11.13 23.58 10.30
CA SER A 316 -10.27 24.49 11.04
C SER A 316 -9.24 25.22 10.14
N ILE A 317 -8.72 24.51 9.12
CA ILE A 317 -7.78 25.10 8.14
C ILE A 317 -8.54 26.12 7.25
N GLU A 318 -9.73 25.76 6.78
CA GLU A 318 -10.56 26.65 5.97
C GLU A 318 -10.90 27.96 6.71
N LYS A 319 -11.25 27.87 7.99
CA LYS A 319 -11.51 29.07 8.82
C LYS A 319 -10.28 29.97 8.93
N LYS A 320 -9.09 29.38 9.09
CA LYS A 320 -7.83 30.15 9.17
C LYS A 320 -7.40 30.78 7.86
N SER A 321 -7.79 30.22 6.72
CA SER A 321 -7.45 30.77 5.39
C SER A 321 -8.36 31.94 4.97
N LYS A 322 -9.46 32.18 5.69
CA LYS A 322 -10.41 33.30 5.45
C LYS A 322 -10.14 34.52 6.33
N ILE A 323 -9.23 34.38 7.30
CA ILE A 323 -8.72 35.45 8.16
C ILE A 323 -7.37 35.91 7.63
#